data_1edc97f966a2a4748f1688994f234e0a
#
_entry.id   1edc97f966a2a4748f1688994f234e0a
#
_cell.length_a   1.000
_cell.length_b   1.000
_cell.length_c   1.000
_cell.angle_alpha   90.00
_cell.angle_beta   90.00
_cell.angle_gamma   90.00
#
_symmetry.space_group_name_H-M   'P 1'
#
loop_
_entity.id
_entity.type
_entity.pdbx_description
1 polymer ?
#
loop_
_entity_poly.entity_id
_entity_poly.type
_entity_poly.pdbx_seq_one_letter_code
_entity_poly.pdbx_strand_id
1 'polypeptide(L)'
;LTIRMFAHTALAANWLVLLALYLWLRSDELMPTTRRACLIWGGMGLLCAGIHLYYLPMVGLVLVGYAVRRALQKRGPAAVLAPIAAFCAAALAELVLLGAFAVNFAGYSNGYLSGADYFGLFVPWLAQSWEQNVYAGIGTSLAVVLAMFGIVCNARKAEKFFAAHRDWLIAGAVVLVLDLIAAGGNAITVNGKTLFTVPIPQFLMNFWAMFSSCARLAWLAGMLLAAVGCGLVLRFWDNGVAPALMLAVCAVAQGCGQRSELFNRWTDYHYYGFRYENKTLLTDPVWEQIAAS
;
A
#
# COMPACT_ATOMS: atom_id res chain seq x y z
N LEU A 1 2.20 6.64 7.97
CA LEU A 1 3.34 5.76 8.31
C LEU A 1 3.77 5.95 9.77
N THR A 2 4.03 7.19 10.20
CA THR A 2 4.52 7.52 11.54
C THR A 2 3.63 7.00 12.68
N ILE A 3 2.31 7.15 12.58
CA ILE A 3 1.37 6.61 13.59
C ILE A 3 1.53 5.08 13.71
N ARG A 4 1.74 4.38 12.59
CA ARG A 4 1.81 2.91 12.56
C ARG A 4 3.11 2.36 13.14
N MET A 5 4.20 3.09 13.05
CA MET A 5 5.48 2.66 13.62
C MET A 5 5.42 2.44 15.13
N PHE A 6 4.48 3.13 15.82
CA PHE A 6 4.40 3.09 17.28
C PHE A 6 3.19 2.32 17.82
N ALA A 7 2.11 2.19 17.04
CA ALA A 7 0.87 1.55 17.50
C ALA A 7 0.63 0.17 16.87
N HIS A 8 1.05 -0.03 15.62
CA HIS A 8 0.84 -1.27 14.87
C HIS A 8 2.11 -1.61 14.08
N THR A 9 3.14 -2.08 14.76
CA THR A 9 4.47 -2.32 14.19
C THR A 9 4.46 -3.24 12.97
N ALA A 10 3.62 -4.28 12.95
CA ALA A 10 3.47 -5.15 11.80
C ALA A 10 2.98 -4.41 10.55
N LEU A 11 2.14 -3.37 10.72
CA LEU A 11 1.69 -2.50 9.63
C LEU A 11 2.73 -1.44 9.22
N ALA A 12 3.86 -1.34 9.91
CA ALA A 12 4.97 -0.47 9.52
C ALA A 12 5.86 -1.09 8.43
N ALA A 13 5.68 -2.38 8.11
CA ALA A 13 6.47 -3.10 7.10
C ALA A 13 6.12 -2.70 5.66
N ASN A 14 5.87 -1.40 5.42
CA ASN A 14 5.58 -0.84 4.08
C ASN A 14 6.73 -1.04 3.08
N TRP A 15 7.93 -1.40 3.55
CA TRP A 15 9.04 -1.80 2.71
C TRP A 15 8.69 -2.99 1.81
N LEU A 16 7.74 -3.87 2.22
CA LEU A 16 7.25 -4.96 1.37
C LEU A 16 6.58 -4.44 0.08
N VAL A 17 5.75 -3.40 0.20
CA VAL A 17 5.11 -2.78 -0.96
C VAL A 17 6.15 -2.08 -1.84
N LEU A 18 7.10 -1.37 -1.24
CA LEU A 18 8.19 -0.73 -1.97
C LEU A 18 9.08 -1.76 -2.66
N LEU A 19 9.38 -2.89 -2.00
CA LEU A 19 10.11 -4.00 -2.60
C LEU A 19 9.34 -4.61 -3.78
N ALA A 20 8.03 -4.83 -3.62
CA ALA A 20 7.20 -5.35 -4.72
C ALA A 20 7.19 -4.40 -5.93
N LEU A 21 7.05 -3.08 -5.70
CA LEU A 21 7.15 -2.07 -6.76
C LEU A 21 8.54 -2.08 -7.42
N TYR A 22 9.61 -2.17 -6.65
CA TYR A 22 10.96 -2.26 -7.18
C TYR A 22 11.16 -3.53 -8.04
N LEU A 23 10.71 -4.68 -7.53
CA LEU A 23 10.77 -5.95 -8.25
C LEU A 23 9.97 -5.91 -9.56
N TRP A 24 8.80 -5.27 -9.54
CA TRP A 24 8.00 -5.07 -10.75
C TRP A 24 8.72 -4.15 -11.74
N LEU A 25 9.21 -2.99 -11.31
CA LEU A 25 9.92 -2.03 -12.18
C LEU A 25 11.18 -2.64 -12.80
N ARG A 26 11.89 -3.49 -12.08
CA ARG A 26 13.12 -4.17 -12.55
C ARG A 26 12.84 -5.59 -13.08
N SER A 27 11.57 -5.90 -13.38
CA SER A 27 11.15 -7.28 -13.69
C SER A 27 11.81 -7.87 -14.93
N ASP A 28 12.17 -7.06 -15.93
CA ASP A 28 12.85 -7.54 -17.13
C ASP A 28 14.27 -8.02 -16.84
N GLU A 29 14.92 -7.42 -15.84
CA GLU A 29 16.28 -7.77 -15.42
C GLU A 29 16.29 -8.87 -14.34
N LEU A 30 15.45 -8.70 -13.31
CA LEU A 30 15.46 -9.59 -12.15
C LEU A 30 14.71 -10.90 -12.41
N MET A 31 13.72 -10.89 -13.30
CA MET A 31 12.82 -12.02 -13.61
C MET A 31 12.81 -12.35 -15.12
N PRO A 32 13.97 -12.65 -15.73
CA PRO A 32 14.04 -12.95 -17.15
C PRO A 32 13.36 -14.29 -17.52
N THR A 33 13.18 -15.19 -16.54
CA THR A 33 12.53 -16.49 -16.72
C THR A 33 11.33 -16.65 -15.80
N THR A 34 10.34 -17.43 -16.24
CA THR A 34 9.15 -17.76 -15.44
C THR A 34 9.52 -18.41 -14.09
N ARG A 35 10.55 -19.27 -14.07
CA ARG A 35 11.03 -19.92 -12.84
C ARG A 35 11.51 -18.88 -11.81
N ARG A 36 12.32 -17.90 -12.23
CA ARG A 36 12.77 -16.80 -11.35
C ARG A 36 11.61 -15.95 -10.84
N ALA A 37 10.65 -15.64 -11.73
CA ALA A 37 9.45 -14.92 -11.34
C ALA A 37 8.64 -15.69 -10.28
N CYS A 38 8.45 -17.00 -10.45
CA CYS A 38 7.78 -17.84 -9.44
C CYS A 38 8.51 -17.84 -8.09
N LEU A 39 9.84 -17.96 -8.09
CA LEU A 39 10.62 -17.94 -6.85
C LEU A 39 10.53 -16.59 -6.13
N ILE A 40 10.66 -15.48 -6.85
CA ILE A 40 10.60 -14.15 -6.28
C ILE A 40 9.19 -13.83 -5.76
N TRP A 41 8.15 -14.04 -6.58
CA TRP A 41 6.78 -13.77 -6.15
C TRP A 41 6.29 -14.75 -5.09
N GLY A 42 6.70 -16.02 -5.15
CA GLY A 42 6.45 -17.00 -4.08
C GLY A 42 7.07 -16.55 -2.75
N GLY A 43 8.34 -16.12 -2.77
CA GLY A 43 8.99 -15.54 -1.59
C GLY A 43 8.26 -14.30 -1.05
N MET A 44 7.76 -13.42 -1.93
CA MET A 44 6.92 -12.29 -1.52
C MET A 44 5.60 -12.76 -0.87
N GLY A 45 4.99 -13.84 -1.36
CA GLY A 45 3.79 -14.43 -0.76
C GLY A 45 4.03 -14.90 0.68
N LEU A 46 5.14 -15.63 0.92
CA LEU A 46 5.55 -16.04 2.26
C LEU A 46 5.75 -14.84 3.18
N LEU A 47 6.54 -13.85 2.75
CA LEU A 47 6.84 -12.66 3.56
C LEU A 47 5.57 -11.88 3.92
N CYS A 48 4.66 -11.68 2.97
CA CYS A 48 3.41 -10.97 3.23
C CYS A 48 2.52 -11.72 4.21
N ALA A 49 2.37 -13.03 4.06
CA ALA A 49 1.56 -13.85 4.94
C ALA A 49 2.14 -13.91 6.37
N GLY A 50 3.47 -14.05 6.48
CA GLY A 50 4.16 -14.14 7.76
C GLY A 50 4.23 -12.83 8.54
N ILE A 51 4.16 -11.67 7.86
CA ILE A 51 4.27 -10.37 8.53
C ILE A 51 2.89 -9.79 8.85
N HIS A 52 2.02 -9.62 7.85
CA HIS A 52 0.66 -9.12 8.08
C HIS A 52 -0.22 -9.29 6.86
N LEU A 53 -1.45 -9.77 7.06
CA LEU A 53 -2.41 -10.08 6.00
C LEU A 53 -2.70 -8.93 5.03
N TYR A 54 -2.67 -7.67 5.47
CA TYR A 54 -2.90 -6.51 4.60
C TYR A 54 -1.89 -6.38 3.46
N TYR A 55 -0.69 -6.94 3.60
CA TYR A 55 0.30 -6.90 2.51
C TYR A 55 0.01 -7.89 1.39
N LEU A 56 -0.77 -8.95 1.66
CA LEU A 56 -1.17 -9.89 0.62
C LEU A 56 -1.94 -9.22 -0.53
N PRO A 57 -3.05 -8.49 -0.27
CA PRO A 57 -3.75 -7.78 -1.34
C PRO A 57 -2.91 -6.66 -1.95
N MET A 58 -2.16 -5.87 -1.18
CA MET A 58 -1.35 -4.78 -1.73
C MET A 58 -0.27 -5.29 -2.69
N VAL A 59 0.52 -6.26 -2.25
CA VAL A 59 1.57 -6.88 -3.07
C VAL A 59 0.96 -7.73 -4.18
N GLY A 60 -0.18 -8.39 -3.93
CA GLY A 60 -0.95 -9.11 -4.93
C GLY A 60 -1.40 -8.23 -6.09
N LEU A 61 -1.83 -6.98 -5.82
CA LEU A 61 -2.17 -6.01 -6.86
C LEU A 61 -0.94 -5.59 -7.68
N VAL A 62 0.23 -5.44 -7.07
CA VAL A 62 1.49 -5.20 -7.81
C VAL A 62 1.82 -6.39 -8.70
N LEU A 63 1.62 -7.62 -8.21
CA LEU A 63 1.78 -8.84 -9.01
C LEU A 63 0.76 -8.91 -10.17
N VAL A 64 -0.48 -8.45 -9.97
CA VAL A 64 -1.45 -8.29 -11.07
C VAL A 64 -0.90 -7.31 -12.12
N GLY A 65 -0.34 -6.17 -11.71
CA GLY A 65 0.34 -5.25 -12.62
C GLY A 65 1.47 -5.90 -13.42
N TYR A 66 2.31 -6.70 -12.76
CA TYR A 66 3.34 -7.51 -13.43
C TYR A 66 2.70 -8.46 -14.46
N ALA A 67 1.67 -9.19 -14.08
CA ALA A 67 0.99 -10.16 -14.95
C ALA A 67 0.33 -9.49 -16.17
N VAL A 68 -0.38 -8.37 -15.96
CA VAL A 68 -0.97 -7.57 -17.03
C VAL A 68 0.11 -7.11 -18.01
N ARG A 69 1.23 -6.59 -17.51
CA ARG A 69 2.34 -6.19 -18.37
C ARG A 69 2.89 -7.35 -19.18
N ARG A 70 3.11 -8.52 -18.56
CA ARG A 70 3.57 -9.75 -19.28
C ARG A 70 2.56 -10.19 -20.36
N ALA A 71 1.27 -10.06 -20.07
CA ALA A 71 0.22 -10.36 -21.06
C ALA A 71 0.25 -9.37 -22.25
N LEU A 72 0.40 -8.06 -21.99
CA LEU A 72 0.54 -7.04 -23.03
C LEU A 72 1.80 -7.26 -23.89
N GLN A 73 2.87 -7.77 -23.30
CA GLN A 73 4.10 -8.17 -24.00
C GLN A 73 3.93 -9.50 -24.77
N LYS A 74 2.73 -10.08 -24.78
CA LYS A 74 2.43 -11.38 -25.44
C LYS A 74 3.31 -12.52 -24.94
N ARG A 75 3.73 -12.49 -23.68
CA ARG A 75 4.40 -13.62 -23.04
C ARG A 75 3.39 -14.77 -22.88
N GLY A 76 3.85 -16.00 -22.98
CA GLY A 76 2.98 -17.16 -22.87
C GLY A 76 2.24 -17.25 -21.52
N PRO A 77 1.10 -17.98 -21.45
CA PRO A 77 0.25 -18.03 -20.26
C PRO A 77 0.98 -18.47 -18.99
N ALA A 78 1.98 -19.32 -19.08
CA ALA A 78 2.81 -19.72 -17.95
C ALA A 78 3.56 -18.52 -17.34
N ALA A 79 4.05 -17.56 -18.15
CA ALA A 79 4.75 -16.38 -17.64
C ALA A 79 3.81 -15.39 -16.93
N VAL A 80 2.50 -15.49 -17.19
CA VAL A 80 1.46 -14.66 -16.58
C VAL A 80 0.91 -15.31 -15.32
N LEU A 81 0.51 -16.59 -15.41
CA LEU A 81 -0.27 -17.27 -14.37
C LEU A 81 0.61 -17.97 -13.32
N ALA A 82 1.76 -18.53 -13.70
CA ALA A 82 2.57 -19.29 -12.77
C ALA A 82 3.13 -18.47 -11.60
N PRO A 83 3.58 -17.19 -11.76
CA PRO A 83 3.98 -16.36 -10.64
C PRO A 83 2.83 -16.04 -9.68
N ILE A 84 1.59 -15.87 -10.19
CA ILE A 84 0.40 -15.67 -9.36
C ILE A 84 0.13 -16.94 -8.55
N ALA A 85 0.14 -18.11 -9.19
CA ALA A 85 -0.06 -19.39 -8.52
C ALA A 85 1.01 -19.63 -7.45
N ALA A 86 2.28 -19.31 -7.74
CA ALA A 86 3.38 -19.43 -6.79
C ALA A 86 3.19 -18.51 -5.56
N PHE A 87 2.79 -17.26 -5.78
CA PHE A 87 2.48 -16.31 -4.69
C PHE A 87 1.34 -16.84 -3.81
N CYS A 88 0.23 -17.24 -4.42
CA CYS A 88 -0.93 -17.73 -3.68
C CYS A 88 -0.62 -19.04 -2.93
N ALA A 89 0.07 -19.98 -3.56
CA ALA A 89 0.43 -21.25 -2.93
C ALA A 89 1.39 -21.05 -1.74
N ALA A 90 2.38 -20.19 -1.90
CA ALA A 90 3.34 -19.88 -0.84
C ALA A 90 2.67 -19.14 0.33
N ALA A 91 1.81 -18.15 0.05
CA ALA A 91 1.04 -17.45 1.06
C ALA A 91 0.09 -18.40 1.81
N LEU A 92 -0.59 -19.29 1.09
CA LEU A 92 -1.48 -20.28 1.70
C LEU A 92 -0.71 -21.25 2.59
N ALA A 93 0.45 -21.75 2.13
CA ALA A 93 1.30 -22.64 2.91
C ALA A 93 1.74 -21.97 4.22
N GLU A 94 2.17 -20.71 4.16
CA GLU A 94 2.55 -19.94 5.37
C GLU A 94 1.38 -19.76 6.32
N LEU A 95 0.19 -19.40 5.82
CA LEU A 95 -1.01 -19.25 6.65
C LEU A 95 -1.43 -20.56 7.32
N VAL A 96 -1.28 -21.69 6.63
CA VAL A 96 -1.53 -23.02 7.23
C VAL A 96 -0.52 -23.30 8.33
N LEU A 97 0.77 -23.06 8.09
CA LEU A 97 1.83 -23.27 9.08
C LEU A 97 1.65 -22.39 10.33
N LEU A 98 1.18 -21.17 10.16
CA LEU A 98 0.88 -20.25 11.26
C LEU A 98 -0.46 -20.56 11.96
N GLY A 99 -1.18 -21.60 11.55
CA GLY A 99 -2.45 -21.99 12.16
C GLY A 99 -3.60 -20.99 11.90
N ALA A 100 -3.50 -20.15 10.86
CA ALA A 100 -4.50 -19.12 10.58
C ALA A 100 -5.93 -19.69 10.38
N PHE A 101 -6.05 -20.94 9.95
CA PHE A 101 -7.34 -21.60 9.74
C PHE A 101 -7.84 -22.36 10.98
N ALA A 102 -7.04 -22.47 12.04
CA ALA A 102 -7.46 -23.08 13.31
C ALA A 102 -8.38 -22.13 14.11
N VAL A 103 -8.37 -20.83 13.81
CA VAL A 103 -9.17 -19.83 14.47
C VAL A 103 -10.47 -19.60 13.69
N ASN A 104 -11.61 -19.65 14.37
CA ASN A 104 -12.88 -19.34 13.73
C ASN A 104 -13.03 -17.83 13.54
N PHE A 105 -12.77 -17.32 12.36
CA PHE A 105 -12.88 -15.91 12.02
C PHE A 105 -14.32 -15.39 11.93
N ALA A 106 -15.33 -16.26 11.99
CA ALA A 106 -16.75 -15.86 11.86
C ALA A 106 -17.22 -14.86 12.93
N GLY A 107 -16.52 -14.76 14.07
CA GLY A 107 -16.84 -13.81 15.14
C GLY A 107 -16.19 -12.42 14.99
N TYR A 108 -15.26 -12.23 14.06
CA TYR A 108 -14.52 -10.97 13.92
C TYR A 108 -15.09 -10.02 12.84
N SER A 109 -16.03 -10.48 12.05
CA SER A 109 -16.68 -9.68 11.02
C SER A 109 -17.90 -8.99 11.60
N ASN A 110 -17.77 -7.74 12.02
CA ASN A 110 -18.90 -6.88 12.38
C ASN A 110 -19.66 -6.35 11.15
N GLY A 111 -19.38 -6.86 9.95
CA GLY A 111 -20.06 -6.44 8.71
C GLY A 111 -19.77 -5.01 8.26
N TYR A 112 -18.87 -4.30 8.96
CA TYR A 112 -18.50 -2.93 8.66
C TYR A 112 -17.16 -2.88 7.93
N LEU A 113 -17.15 -2.17 6.81
CA LEU A 113 -15.94 -1.88 6.06
C LEU A 113 -15.62 -0.38 6.19
N SER A 114 -14.47 -0.06 6.79
CA SER A 114 -13.94 1.31 6.81
C SER A 114 -13.27 1.60 5.48
N GLY A 115 -14.04 2.09 4.51
CA GLY A 115 -13.58 2.45 3.17
C GLY A 115 -12.86 3.79 3.14
N ALA A 116 -12.03 3.98 2.11
CA ALA A 116 -11.33 5.23 1.84
C ALA A 116 -12.31 6.32 1.42
N ASP A 117 -12.11 7.53 1.93
CA ASP A 117 -12.66 8.73 1.31
C ASP A 117 -11.73 9.17 0.19
N TYR A 118 -12.16 9.04 -1.05
CA TYR A 118 -11.29 9.30 -2.22
C TYR A 118 -10.83 10.76 -2.32
N PHE A 119 -11.61 11.70 -1.80
CA PHE A 119 -11.20 13.09 -1.74
C PHE A 119 -10.05 13.29 -0.76
N GLY A 120 -10.00 12.46 0.28
CA GLY A 120 -8.95 12.43 1.29
C GLY A 120 -7.57 12.04 0.74
N LEU A 121 -7.46 11.48 -0.47
CA LEU A 121 -6.16 11.13 -1.06
C LEU A 121 -5.25 12.37 -1.26
N PHE A 122 -5.85 13.52 -1.61
CA PHE A 122 -5.14 14.77 -1.86
C PHE A 122 -5.38 15.86 -0.82
N VAL A 123 -6.40 15.70 0.03
CA VAL A 123 -6.86 16.75 0.95
C VAL A 123 -6.88 16.22 2.39
N PRO A 124 -5.95 16.65 3.26
CA PRO A 124 -5.73 16.07 4.59
C PRO A 124 -6.84 16.31 5.62
N TRP A 125 -7.63 17.36 5.46
CA TRP A 125 -8.62 17.81 6.46
C TRP A 125 -10.01 17.21 6.28
N LEU A 126 -10.20 16.32 5.31
CA LEU A 126 -11.51 15.72 5.01
C LEU A 126 -11.69 14.32 5.59
N ALA A 127 -10.71 13.82 6.31
CA ALA A 127 -10.81 12.51 6.94
C ALA A 127 -11.79 12.56 8.12
N GLN A 128 -12.85 11.78 8.06
CA GLN A 128 -13.84 11.65 9.14
C GLN A 128 -13.35 10.78 10.28
N SER A 129 -12.48 9.83 9.99
CA SER A 129 -11.77 9.03 10.97
C SER A 129 -10.32 8.84 10.54
N TRP A 130 -9.45 8.58 11.51
CA TRP A 130 -8.04 8.33 11.25
C TRP A 130 -7.81 7.09 10.36
N GLU A 131 -8.72 6.13 10.36
CA GLU A 131 -8.65 4.92 9.51
C GLU A 131 -9.03 5.19 8.06
N GLN A 132 -9.93 6.14 7.80
CA GLN A 132 -10.35 6.55 6.46
C GLN A 132 -9.37 7.54 5.82
N ASN A 133 -8.40 8.02 6.59
CA ASN A 133 -7.40 8.94 6.09
C ASN A 133 -6.40 8.21 5.18
N VAL A 134 -6.54 8.46 3.89
CA VAL A 134 -5.70 7.91 2.81
C VAL A 134 -4.75 8.95 2.22
N TYR A 135 -4.56 10.07 2.91
CA TYR A 135 -3.76 11.19 2.44
C TYR A 135 -2.34 10.76 2.04
N ALA A 136 -2.02 10.95 0.77
CA ALA A 136 -0.71 10.60 0.21
C ALA A 136 0.42 11.52 0.69
N GLY A 137 0.07 12.68 1.24
CA GLY A 137 0.99 13.69 1.73
C GLY A 137 1.21 14.84 0.76
N ILE A 138 1.46 16.04 1.31
CA ILE A 138 1.63 17.27 0.53
C ILE A 138 2.80 17.16 -0.47
N GLY A 139 3.89 16.50 -0.08
CA GLY A 139 5.04 16.30 -0.94
C GLY A 139 4.71 15.42 -2.15
N THR A 140 3.93 14.35 -1.95
CA THR A 140 3.45 13.50 -3.05
C THR A 140 2.52 14.28 -3.98
N SER A 141 1.56 15.02 -3.43
CA SER A 141 0.65 15.86 -4.22
C SER A 141 1.41 16.90 -5.05
N LEU A 142 2.40 17.55 -4.44
CA LEU A 142 3.25 18.51 -5.13
C LEU A 142 4.07 17.86 -6.25
N ALA A 143 4.65 16.68 -6.02
CA ALA A 143 5.39 15.94 -7.03
C ALA A 143 4.50 15.56 -8.23
N VAL A 144 3.25 15.15 -8.00
CA VAL A 144 2.26 14.88 -9.06
C VAL A 144 1.94 16.14 -9.85
N VAL A 145 1.69 17.27 -9.18
CA VAL A 145 1.43 18.56 -9.85
C VAL A 145 2.62 19.00 -10.70
N LEU A 146 3.84 18.93 -10.16
CA LEU A 146 5.07 19.26 -10.90
C LEU A 146 5.28 18.32 -12.11
N ALA A 147 4.97 17.02 -11.95
CA ALA A 147 5.02 16.06 -13.05
C ALA A 147 4.01 16.40 -14.15
N MET A 148 2.77 16.73 -13.79
CA MET A 148 1.73 17.15 -14.74
C MET A 148 2.15 18.41 -15.49
N PHE A 149 2.70 19.41 -14.78
CA PHE A 149 3.21 20.62 -15.40
C PHE A 149 4.36 20.32 -16.36
N GLY A 150 5.31 19.48 -15.96
CA GLY A 150 6.42 19.03 -16.82
C GLY A 150 5.93 18.32 -18.09
N ILE A 151 4.89 17.48 -17.99
CA ILE A 151 4.24 16.81 -19.13
C ILE A 151 3.63 17.84 -20.10
N VAL A 152 2.87 18.81 -19.57
CA VAL A 152 2.22 19.85 -20.39
C VAL A 152 3.25 20.70 -21.11
N CYS A 153 4.29 21.15 -20.41
CA CYS A 153 5.37 21.95 -20.99
C CYS A 153 6.18 21.19 -22.05
N ASN A 154 6.20 19.86 -21.98
CA ASN A 154 6.98 18.99 -22.89
C ASN A 154 6.07 17.99 -23.64
N ALA A 155 4.90 18.42 -24.11
CA ALA A 155 3.86 17.56 -24.66
C ALA A 155 4.35 16.58 -25.74
N ARG A 156 5.18 17.04 -26.69
CA ARG A 156 5.75 16.16 -27.74
C ARG A 156 6.68 15.07 -27.18
N LYS A 157 7.47 15.40 -26.14
CA LYS A 157 8.37 14.45 -25.47
C LYS A 157 7.53 13.46 -24.65
N ALA A 158 6.45 13.95 -24.04
CA ALA A 158 5.51 13.15 -23.27
C ALA A 158 4.77 12.13 -24.15
N GLU A 159 4.26 12.54 -25.30
CA GLU A 159 3.60 11.66 -26.27
C GLU A 159 4.51 10.47 -26.66
N LYS A 160 5.75 10.77 -27.06
CA LYS A 160 6.73 9.72 -27.41
C LYS A 160 7.05 8.80 -26.24
N PHE A 161 7.21 9.37 -25.03
CA PHE A 161 7.50 8.61 -23.83
C PHE A 161 6.33 7.68 -23.48
N PHE A 162 5.10 8.18 -23.49
CA PHE A 162 3.92 7.39 -23.16
C PHE A 162 3.62 6.32 -24.22
N ALA A 163 3.84 6.62 -25.49
CA ALA A 163 3.73 5.62 -26.55
C ALA A 163 4.74 4.47 -26.37
N ALA A 164 5.99 4.78 -26.01
CA ALA A 164 7.04 3.79 -25.78
C ALA A 164 6.83 2.95 -24.52
N HIS A 165 6.10 3.46 -23.50
CA HIS A 165 5.87 2.80 -22.21
C HIS A 165 4.41 2.42 -21.98
N ARG A 166 3.66 2.21 -23.07
CA ARG A 166 2.22 1.95 -23.02
C ARG A 166 1.85 0.74 -22.14
N ASP A 167 2.63 -0.32 -22.19
CA ASP A 167 2.42 -1.52 -21.36
C ASP A 167 2.54 -1.22 -19.86
N TRP A 168 3.49 -0.38 -19.47
CA TRP A 168 3.66 0.08 -18.10
C TRP A 168 2.51 0.96 -17.63
N LEU A 169 2.04 1.87 -18.49
CA LEU A 169 0.94 2.78 -18.19
C LEU A 169 -0.37 2.03 -17.98
N ILE A 170 -0.67 1.08 -18.87
CA ILE A 170 -1.88 0.25 -18.75
C ILE A 170 -1.80 -0.60 -17.48
N ALA A 171 -0.68 -1.26 -17.24
CA ALA A 171 -0.51 -2.09 -16.06
C ALA A 171 -0.59 -1.26 -14.76
N GLY A 172 0.04 -0.07 -14.72
CA GLY A 172 -0.05 0.84 -13.58
C GLY A 172 -1.45 1.38 -13.34
N ALA A 173 -2.16 1.74 -14.40
CA ALA A 173 -3.56 2.17 -14.31
C ALA A 173 -4.46 1.06 -13.77
N VAL A 174 -4.28 -0.19 -14.22
CA VAL A 174 -5.02 -1.34 -13.69
C VAL A 174 -4.77 -1.52 -12.20
N VAL A 175 -3.50 -1.46 -11.76
CA VAL A 175 -3.17 -1.56 -10.33
C VAL A 175 -3.85 -0.45 -9.54
N LEU A 176 -3.73 0.80 -10.00
CA LEU A 176 -4.30 1.97 -9.31
C LEU A 176 -5.82 1.87 -9.20
N VAL A 177 -6.51 1.50 -10.28
CA VAL A 177 -7.98 1.37 -10.29
C VAL A 177 -8.43 0.25 -9.37
N LEU A 178 -7.80 -0.93 -9.43
CA LEU A 178 -8.15 -2.05 -8.57
C LEU A 178 -7.86 -1.75 -7.10
N ASP A 179 -6.75 -1.08 -6.80
CA ASP A 179 -6.40 -0.67 -5.45
C ASP A 179 -7.42 0.33 -4.87
N LEU A 180 -7.79 1.35 -5.65
CA LEU A 180 -8.81 2.31 -5.22
C LEU A 180 -10.17 1.64 -5.01
N ILE A 181 -10.60 0.74 -5.90
CA ILE A 181 -11.84 -0.04 -5.70
C ILE A 181 -11.76 -0.85 -4.41
N ALA A 182 -10.65 -1.56 -4.18
CA ALA A 182 -10.46 -2.35 -2.98
C ALA A 182 -10.42 -1.48 -1.72
N ALA A 183 -9.79 -0.32 -1.78
CA ALA A 183 -9.68 0.62 -0.66
C ALA A 183 -11.02 1.28 -0.31
N GLY A 184 -11.90 1.52 -1.29
CA GLY A 184 -13.21 2.15 -1.07
C GLY A 184 -14.20 1.29 -0.30
N GLY A 185 -13.98 -0.02 -0.27
CA GLY A 185 -14.96 -0.94 0.30
C GLY A 185 -16.26 -0.97 -0.52
N ASN A 186 -17.38 -1.23 0.14
CA ASN A 186 -18.68 -1.29 -0.52
C ASN A 186 -19.43 0.06 -0.54
N ALA A 187 -18.98 1.05 0.22
CA ALA A 187 -19.58 2.39 0.27
C ALA A 187 -18.64 3.40 -0.37
N ILE A 188 -19.03 3.95 -1.50
CA ILE A 188 -18.26 4.99 -2.18
C ILE A 188 -18.50 6.31 -1.47
N THR A 189 -17.49 6.79 -0.77
CA THR A 189 -17.55 8.00 0.05
C THR A 189 -16.65 9.08 -0.54
N VAL A 190 -17.19 10.29 -0.66
CA VAL A 190 -16.48 11.48 -1.12
C VAL A 190 -16.80 12.64 -0.19
N ASN A 191 -15.79 13.27 0.37
CA ASN A 191 -15.92 14.38 1.34
C ASN A 191 -16.89 14.03 2.48
N GLY A 192 -16.74 12.83 3.04
CA GLY A 192 -17.54 12.34 4.15
C GLY A 192 -18.99 11.98 3.82
N LYS A 193 -19.41 12.10 2.59
CA LYS A 193 -20.77 11.72 2.15
C LYS A 193 -20.70 10.42 1.34
N THR A 194 -21.44 9.43 1.77
CA THR A 194 -21.66 8.22 0.97
C THR A 194 -22.52 8.57 -0.23
N LEU A 195 -21.95 8.46 -1.42
CA LEU A 195 -22.66 8.72 -2.68
C LEU A 195 -23.56 7.57 -3.05
N PHE A 196 -23.05 6.34 -2.93
CA PHE A 196 -23.80 5.12 -3.16
C PHE A 196 -23.12 3.93 -2.49
N THR A 197 -23.88 2.86 -2.28
CA THR A 197 -23.40 1.59 -1.75
C THR A 197 -23.51 0.53 -2.84
N VAL A 198 -22.41 -0.16 -3.11
CA VAL A 198 -22.36 -1.27 -4.07
C VAL A 198 -22.88 -2.53 -3.36
N PRO A 199 -23.92 -3.19 -3.86
CA PRO A 199 -24.35 -4.47 -3.31
C PRO A 199 -23.31 -5.54 -3.62
N ILE A 200 -22.69 -6.09 -2.60
CA ILE A 200 -21.68 -7.16 -2.71
C ILE A 200 -22.30 -8.45 -2.17
N PRO A 201 -22.17 -9.59 -2.88
CA PRO A 201 -22.63 -10.89 -2.39
C PRO A 201 -22.00 -11.21 -1.03
N GLN A 202 -22.79 -11.79 -0.11
CA GLN A 202 -22.38 -12.00 1.29
C GLN A 202 -21.07 -12.79 1.43
N PHE A 203 -20.81 -13.76 0.59
CA PHE A 203 -19.56 -14.54 0.65
C PHE A 203 -18.33 -13.70 0.34
N LEU A 204 -18.43 -12.75 -0.61
CA LEU A 204 -17.37 -11.79 -0.90
C LEU A 204 -17.24 -10.74 0.21
N MET A 205 -18.35 -10.32 0.79
CA MET A 205 -18.38 -9.42 1.94
C MET A 205 -17.64 -10.03 3.14
N ASN A 206 -17.89 -11.30 3.45
CA ASN A 206 -17.22 -12.01 4.54
C ASN A 206 -15.70 -12.10 4.31
N PHE A 207 -15.28 -12.38 3.08
CA PHE A 207 -13.87 -12.35 2.72
C PHE A 207 -13.27 -10.95 2.84
N TRP A 208 -13.96 -9.93 2.34
CA TRP A 208 -13.47 -8.55 2.38
C TRP A 208 -13.46 -7.98 3.81
N ALA A 209 -14.40 -8.39 4.65
CA ALA A 209 -14.48 -7.97 6.04
C ALA A 209 -13.28 -8.44 6.90
N MET A 210 -12.49 -9.42 6.43
CA MET A 210 -11.17 -9.72 7.02
C MET A 210 -10.23 -8.52 6.95
N PHE A 211 -10.46 -7.61 5.99
CA PHE A 211 -9.76 -6.34 5.82
C PHE A 211 -10.68 -5.18 6.21
N SER A 212 -11.23 -5.19 7.44
CA SER A 212 -12.24 -4.22 7.90
C SER A 212 -11.84 -2.75 7.64
N SER A 213 -10.57 -2.42 7.77
CA SER A 213 -10.00 -1.11 7.41
C SER A 213 -9.49 -1.09 5.97
N CYS A 214 -10.38 -1.27 4.98
CA CYS A 214 -10.02 -1.34 3.56
C CYS A 214 -9.29 -0.10 3.08
N ALA A 215 -9.55 1.08 3.66
CA ALA A 215 -8.87 2.33 3.33
C ALA A 215 -7.34 2.22 3.38
N ARG A 216 -6.80 1.29 4.19
CA ARG A 216 -5.36 1.03 4.26
C ARG A 216 -4.77 0.52 2.95
N LEU A 217 -5.56 -0.10 2.09
CA LEU A 217 -5.12 -0.58 0.79
C LEU A 217 -4.66 0.59 -0.09
N ALA A 218 -5.29 1.77 0.03
CA ALA A 218 -4.89 2.99 -0.70
C ALA A 218 -3.44 3.45 -0.42
N TRP A 219 -2.73 2.86 0.53
CA TRP A 219 -1.30 3.13 0.71
C TRP A 219 -0.49 2.72 -0.51
N LEU A 220 -0.89 1.65 -1.19
CA LEU A 220 -0.27 1.26 -2.46
C LEU A 220 -0.46 2.37 -3.51
N ALA A 221 -1.68 2.91 -3.65
CA ALA A 221 -1.94 4.03 -4.55
C ALA A 221 -1.06 5.25 -4.21
N GLY A 222 -0.96 5.61 -2.92
CA GLY A 222 -0.09 6.70 -2.47
C GLY A 222 1.38 6.49 -2.82
N MET A 223 1.91 5.28 -2.60
CA MET A 223 3.29 4.93 -2.95
C MET A 223 3.53 4.91 -4.46
N LEU A 224 2.57 4.39 -5.22
CA LEU A 224 2.63 4.38 -6.68
C LEU A 224 2.61 5.81 -7.24
N LEU A 225 1.73 6.67 -6.74
CA LEU A 225 1.67 8.08 -7.12
C LEU A 225 2.97 8.82 -6.78
N ALA A 226 3.56 8.56 -5.61
CA ALA A 226 4.84 9.16 -5.24
C ALA A 226 5.97 8.69 -6.17
N ALA A 227 6.07 7.38 -6.43
CA ALA A 227 7.10 6.82 -7.31
C ALA A 227 6.95 7.35 -8.76
N VAL A 228 5.74 7.35 -9.31
CA VAL A 228 5.44 7.85 -10.65
C VAL A 228 5.65 9.35 -10.72
N GLY A 229 5.14 10.12 -9.74
CA GLY A 229 5.32 11.58 -9.68
C GLY A 229 6.79 11.98 -9.68
N CYS A 230 7.60 11.38 -8.79
CA CYS A 230 9.04 11.64 -8.73
C CYS A 230 9.74 11.23 -10.04
N GLY A 231 9.41 10.07 -10.59
CA GLY A 231 9.99 9.58 -11.86
C GLY A 231 9.68 10.51 -13.04
N LEU A 232 8.45 11.03 -13.14
CA LEU A 232 8.04 11.95 -14.19
C LEU A 232 8.65 13.35 -14.01
N VAL A 233 8.83 13.82 -12.76
CA VAL A 233 9.60 15.06 -12.51
C VAL A 233 11.01 14.90 -13.04
N LEU A 234 11.72 13.83 -12.67
CA LEU A 234 13.08 13.56 -13.18
C LEU A 234 13.13 13.43 -14.70
N ARG A 235 12.07 12.95 -15.33
CA ARG A 235 12.02 12.67 -16.77
C ARG A 235 11.72 13.90 -17.61
N PHE A 236 10.87 14.82 -17.13
CA PHE A 236 10.38 15.94 -17.93
C PHE A 236 11.01 17.29 -17.62
N TRP A 237 11.79 17.40 -16.54
CA TRP A 237 12.57 18.59 -16.22
C TRP A 237 14.03 18.35 -16.58
N ASP A 238 14.45 18.84 -17.76
CA ASP A 238 15.77 18.49 -18.35
C ASP A 238 16.99 19.19 -17.72
N ASN A 239 16.79 20.11 -16.78
CA ASN A 239 17.88 20.80 -16.08
C ASN A 239 18.33 19.97 -14.88
N GLY A 240 19.52 19.37 -14.93
CA GLY A 240 20.00 18.40 -13.93
C GLY A 240 19.87 18.81 -12.44
N VAL A 241 19.90 20.10 -12.14
CA VAL A 241 19.74 20.63 -10.78
C VAL A 241 18.25 20.90 -10.44
N ALA A 242 17.46 21.38 -11.39
CA ALA A 242 16.08 21.77 -11.15
C ALA A 242 15.18 20.63 -10.64
N PRO A 243 15.14 19.43 -11.27
CA PRO A 243 14.34 18.33 -10.74
C PRO A 243 14.83 17.86 -9.36
N ALA A 244 16.12 17.89 -9.07
CA ALA A 244 16.64 17.55 -7.76
C ALA A 244 16.14 18.53 -6.68
N LEU A 245 16.17 19.84 -6.97
CA LEU A 245 15.65 20.87 -6.08
C LEU A 245 14.12 20.73 -5.89
N MET A 246 13.37 20.48 -6.97
CA MET A 246 11.93 20.25 -6.92
C MET A 246 11.61 19.06 -6.01
N LEU A 247 12.32 17.95 -6.16
CA LEU A 247 12.11 16.76 -5.32
C LEU A 247 12.54 17.00 -3.87
N ALA A 248 13.62 17.78 -3.65
CA ALA A 248 14.00 18.20 -2.29
C ALA A 248 12.90 19.05 -1.63
N VAL A 249 12.29 19.98 -2.35
CA VAL A 249 11.14 20.76 -1.86
C VAL A 249 9.96 19.84 -1.55
N CYS A 250 9.66 18.87 -2.42
CA CYS A 250 8.62 17.88 -2.16
C CYS A 250 8.91 17.07 -0.89
N ALA A 251 10.16 16.64 -0.68
CA ALA A 251 10.57 15.88 0.50
C ALA A 251 10.46 16.74 1.78
N VAL A 252 10.89 17.98 1.74
CA VAL A 252 10.74 18.93 2.86
C VAL A 252 9.26 19.19 3.16
N ALA A 253 8.45 19.46 2.13
CA ALA A 253 7.00 19.65 2.30
C ALA A 253 6.33 18.40 2.91
N GLN A 254 6.73 17.21 2.50
CA GLN A 254 6.26 15.96 3.10
C GLN A 254 6.63 15.85 4.58
N GLY A 255 7.88 16.18 4.94
CA GLY A 255 8.35 16.21 6.32
C GLY A 255 7.60 17.26 7.17
N CYS A 256 7.40 18.47 6.63
CA CYS A 256 6.63 19.52 7.30
C CYS A 256 5.18 19.11 7.52
N GLY A 257 4.55 18.42 6.55
CA GLY A 257 3.19 17.91 6.69
C GLY A 257 3.06 16.82 7.77
N GLN A 258 4.15 16.17 8.14
CA GLN A 258 4.20 15.13 9.19
C GLN A 258 4.69 15.69 10.55
N ARG A 259 5.08 16.98 10.60
CA ARG A 259 5.75 17.57 11.77
C ARG A 259 4.96 17.43 13.07
N SER A 260 3.66 17.74 13.04
CA SER A 260 2.83 17.66 14.25
C SER A 260 2.74 16.25 14.79
N GLU A 261 2.56 15.28 13.91
CA GLU A 261 2.49 13.86 14.29
C GLU A 261 3.83 13.36 14.82
N LEU A 262 4.94 13.70 14.17
CA LEU A 262 6.29 13.36 14.64
C LEU A 262 6.59 14.00 15.99
N PHE A 263 6.21 15.26 16.17
CA PHE A 263 6.40 15.97 17.44
C PHE A 263 5.56 15.36 18.56
N ASN A 264 4.28 15.08 18.31
CA ASN A 264 3.41 14.44 19.29
C ASN A 264 3.97 13.08 19.71
N ARG A 265 4.43 12.27 18.74
CA ARG A 265 5.04 10.96 19.03
C ARG A 265 6.36 11.08 19.77
N TRP A 266 7.21 12.06 19.41
CA TRP A 266 8.43 12.33 20.15
C TRP A 266 8.12 12.71 21.59
N THR A 267 7.11 13.57 21.82
CA THR A 267 6.66 13.99 23.15
C THR A 267 6.13 12.79 23.94
N ASP A 268 5.24 12.00 23.33
CA ASP A 268 4.70 10.79 23.97
C ASP A 268 5.82 9.83 24.40
N TYR A 269 6.79 9.59 23.53
CA TYR A 269 7.93 8.72 23.83
C TYR A 269 8.82 9.29 24.92
N HIS A 270 9.09 10.60 24.86
CA HIS A 270 9.96 11.27 25.81
C HIS A 270 9.34 11.34 27.21
N TYR A 271 8.04 11.64 27.28
CA TYR A 271 7.36 11.81 28.57
C TYR A 271 6.71 10.53 29.12
N TYR A 272 6.31 9.59 28.28
CA TYR A 272 5.56 8.41 28.69
C TYR A 272 6.31 7.10 28.42
N GLY A 273 7.09 6.98 27.38
CA GLY A 273 7.71 5.72 26.94
C GLY A 273 8.89 5.24 27.77
N PHE A 274 9.67 6.14 28.35
CA PHE A 274 10.83 5.81 29.18
C PHE A 274 10.60 5.91 30.69
N ARG A 275 9.43 6.34 31.12
CA ARG A 275 9.01 6.36 32.52
C ARG A 275 8.29 5.09 32.98
N TYR A 276 8.24 4.06 32.21
CA TYR A 276 7.92 2.74 32.73
C TYR A 276 9.07 2.27 33.61
N GLU A 277 9.17 2.87 34.81
CA GLU A 277 9.71 2.12 35.94
C GLU A 277 8.96 0.80 35.94
N ASN A 278 9.65 -0.30 35.78
CA ASN A 278 9.25 -1.72 35.91
C ASN A 278 7.95 -2.03 36.67
N LYS A 279 6.93 -1.19 36.57
CA LYS A 279 5.60 -1.50 37.05
C LYS A 279 5.02 -2.46 36.04
N THR A 280 5.07 -3.71 36.33
CA THR A 280 4.32 -4.74 35.63
C THR A 280 2.87 -4.24 35.52
N LEU A 281 2.38 -4.05 34.30
CA LEU A 281 0.96 -3.76 34.04
C LEU A 281 0.05 -4.88 34.58
N LEU A 282 0.62 -5.98 34.97
CA LEU A 282 0.00 -7.17 35.51
C LEU A 282 -0.01 -7.11 37.04
N THR A 283 -0.76 -6.14 37.59
CA THR A 283 -0.90 -5.94 39.05
C THR A 283 -2.02 -6.76 39.69
N ASP A 284 -2.87 -7.39 38.86
CA ASP A 284 -3.98 -8.22 39.34
C ASP A 284 -3.43 -9.57 39.84
N PRO A 285 -3.79 -10.02 41.06
CA PRO A 285 -3.37 -11.31 41.61
C PRO A 285 -3.68 -12.54 40.74
N VAL A 286 -4.62 -12.40 39.79
CA VAL A 286 -4.91 -13.46 38.81
C VAL A 286 -3.69 -13.84 37.96
N TRP A 287 -2.77 -12.93 37.73
CA TRP A 287 -1.57 -13.19 36.94
C TRP A 287 -0.56 -14.05 37.70
N GLU A 288 -0.51 -13.92 39.02
CA GLU A 288 0.31 -14.79 39.87
C GLU A 288 -0.25 -16.24 39.89
N GLN A 289 -1.59 -16.36 39.85
CA GLN A 289 -2.25 -17.66 39.75
C GLN A 289 -2.01 -18.33 38.40
N ILE A 290 -2.04 -17.57 37.31
CA ILE A 290 -1.76 -18.07 35.95
C ILE A 290 -0.28 -18.48 35.83
N ALA A 291 0.65 -17.72 36.44
CA ALA A 291 2.07 -18.03 36.39
C ALA A 291 2.44 -19.25 37.27
N ALA A 292 1.60 -19.62 38.24
CA ALA A 292 1.79 -20.75 39.12
C ALA A 292 1.14 -22.06 38.63
N SER A 293 0.31 -21.99 37.58
CA SER A 293 -0.37 -23.14 36.94
C SER A 293 0.45 -23.68 35.76
#